data_2402e5a51ffa30947078f06a0db92e37
#
_entry.id   2402e5a51ffa30947078f06a0db92e37
#
_cell.length_a   1.000
_cell.length_b   1.000
_cell.length_c   1.000
_cell.angle_alpha   90.00
_cell.angle_beta   90.00
_cell.angle_gamma   90.00
#
_symmetry.space_group_name_H-M   'P 1'
#
loop_
_entity.id
_entity.type
_entity.pdbx_description
1 polymer ?
#
loop_
_entity_poly.entity_id
_entity_poly.type
_entity_poly.pdbx_seq_one_letter_code
_entity_poly.pdbx_strand_id
1 'polypeptide(L)'
;LHQILDMWIGKSEEKLHEIFELARRNAPAVLFFDEVDALAADRKDMRTSAGRTLINQFLAELDSESAENEGVLVLGATNAPWHLDSAFLRPGRFDRLVFVPPPDTEAREEIIKIMADGKPVSGLDPQGLAKRVKDFSGADIKAMFDQAIEASLSEAMKSGKVVPVTQKQLAK
;
A
#
# COMPACT_ATOMS: atom_id res chain seq x y z
N LEU A 1 7.97 -2.51 5.77
CA LEU A 1 9.09 -3.17 5.06
C LEU A 1 10.39 -2.40 5.19
N HIS A 2 10.41 -1.08 5.02
CA HIS A 2 11.61 -0.25 5.22
C HIS A 2 12.33 -0.57 6.54
N GLN A 3 11.60 -0.79 7.62
CA GLN A 3 12.21 -1.15 8.92
C GLN A 3 12.91 -2.51 8.94
N ILE A 4 12.58 -3.40 8.03
CA ILE A 4 13.22 -4.72 7.92
C ILE A 4 14.42 -4.67 6.98
N LEU A 5 14.34 -3.90 5.88
CA LEU A 5 15.37 -3.82 4.86
C LEU A 5 16.54 -2.88 5.22
N ASP A 6 16.30 -1.85 6.04
CA ASP A 6 17.33 -0.86 6.44
C ASP A 6 18.33 -1.37 7.49
N MET A 7 18.22 -2.62 7.94
CA MET A 7 19.15 -3.18 8.92
C MET A 7 19.96 -4.34 8.36
N TRP A 8 21.27 -4.13 8.41
CA TRP A 8 22.40 -5.07 8.30
C TRP A 8 22.00 -6.55 8.09
N ILE A 9 22.53 -7.10 7.00
CA ILE A 9 22.52 -8.52 6.65
C ILE A 9 22.77 -9.39 7.91
N GLY A 10 21.85 -10.28 8.25
CA GLY A 10 21.91 -11.17 9.43
C GLY A 10 20.94 -10.83 10.57
N LYS A 11 20.44 -9.58 10.65
CA LYS A 11 19.40 -9.19 11.62
C LYS A 11 17.99 -9.19 11.04
N SER A 12 17.86 -9.26 9.71
CA SER A 12 16.57 -9.20 9.03
C SER A 12 15.76 -10.49 9.24
N GLU A 13 16.42 -11.62 9.32
CA GLU A 13 15.81 -12.93 9.55
C GLU A 13 15.29 -13.05 10.99
N GLU A 14 16.10 -12.65 11.98
CA GLU A 14 15.70 -12.60 13.39
C GLU A 14 14.48 -11.70 13.59
N LYS A 15 14.48 -10.52 12.98
CA LYS A 15 13.35 -9.59 13.06
C LYS A 15 12.09 -10.13 12.39
N LEU A 16 12.23 -10.79 11.26
CA LEU A 16 11.08 -11.42 10.61
C LEU A 16 10.47 -12.48 11.52
N HIS A 17 11.30 -13.34 12.12
CA HIS A 17 10.87 -14.33 13.09
C HIS A 17 10.20 -13.67 14.30
N GLU A 18 10.81 -12.64 14.88
CA GLU A 18 10.25 -11.90 16.03
C GLU A 18 8.86 -11.32 15.75
N ILE A 19 8.63 -10.79 14.52
CA ILE A 19 7.33 -10.26 14.11
C ILE A 19 6.27 -11.36 14.05
N PHE A 20 6.59 -12.52 13.49
CA PHE A 20 5.68 -13.65 13.46
C PHE A 20 5.41 -14.18 14.87
N GLU A 21 6.44 -14.33 15.71
CA GLU A 21 6.29 -14.71 17.11
C GLU A 21 5.38 -13.73 17.89
N LEU A 22 5.57 -12.43 17.67
CA LEU A 22 4.72 -11.42 18.30
C LEU A 22 3.25 -11.57 17.86
N ALA A 23 3.00 -11.83 16.57
CA ALA A 23 1.65 -12.05 16.07
C ALA A 23 1.02 -13.33 16.65
N ARG A 24 1.76 -14.42 16.69
CA ARG A 24 1.32 -15.71 17.29
C ARG A 24 0.91 -15.55 18.74
N ARG A 25 1.73 -14.85 19.54
CA ARG A 25 1.45 -14.57 20.96
C ARG A 25 0.27 -13.67 21.21
N ASN A 26 -0.09 -12.84 20.22
CA ASN A 26 -1.20 -11.91 20.30
C ASN A 26 -2.37 -12.30 19.38
N ALA A 27 -2.48 -13.56 19.00
CA ALA A 27 -3.60 -14.03 18.20
C ALA A 27 -4.96 -13.78 18.90
N PRO A 28 -6.02 -13.35 18.16
CA PRO A 28 -6.05 -13.16 16.73
C PRO A 28 -5.31 -11.89 16.28
N ALA A 29 -4.46 -12.00 15.26
CA ALA A 29 -3.63 -10.92 14.77
C ALA A 29 -3.61 -10.85 13.24
N VAL A 30 -3.28 -9.67 12.70
CA VAL A 30 -3.07 -9.47 11.27
C VAL A 30 -1.66 -8.95 11.05
N LEU A 31 -0.88 -9.66 10.23
CA LEU A 31 0.39 -9.20 9.70
C LEU A 31 0.18 -8.65 8.29
N PHE A 32 0.57 -7.41 8.07
CA PHE A 32 0.48 -6.77 6.76
C PHE A 32 1.89 -6.47 6.23
N PHE A 33 2.20 -7.02 5.06
CA PHE A 33 3.44 -6.78 4.32
C PHE A 33 3.12 -5.99 3.07
N ASP A 34 3.52 -4.73 3.03
CA ASP A 34 3.44 -3.91 1.83
C ASP A 34 4.66 -4.15 0.94
N GLU A 35 4.50 -4.01 -0.38
CA GLU A 35 5.57 -4.24 -1.36
C GLU A 35 6.24 -5.61 -1.18
N VAL A 36 5.43 -6.65 -1.00
CA VAL A 36 5.94 -7.99 -0.69
C VAL A 36 6.85 -8.56 -1.80
N ASP A 37 6.73 -8.07 -3.01
CA ASP A 37 7.63 -8.37 -4.14
C ASP A 37 9.08 -7.93 -3.89
N ALA A 38 9.32 -6.90 -3.07
CA ALA A 38 10.67 -6.51 -2.67
C ALA A 38 11.36 -7.57 -1.78
N LEU A 39 10.57 -8.32 -0.98
CA LEU A 39 11.07 -9.45 -0.18
C LEU A 39 11.12 -10.76 -0.96
N ALA A 40 10.20 -10.93 -1.89
CA ALA A 40 9.91 -12.18 -2.58
C ALA A 40 10.37 -12.17 -4.04
N ALA A 41 11.28 -11.25 -4.40
CA ALA A 41 11.86 -11.18 -5.73
C ALA A 41 12.45 -12.52 -6.16
N ASP A 42 12.33 -12.83 -7.45
CA ASP A 42 12.80 -14.11 -8.01
C ASP A 42 14.27 -14.37 -7.60
N ARG A 43 14.52 -15.55 -7.04
CA ARG A 43 15.85 -16.00 -6.59
C ARG A 43 16.92 -15.90 -7.65
N LYS A 44 16.52 -15.80 -8.93
CA LYS A 44 17.43 -15.67 -10.08
C LYS A 44 18.07 -14.28 -10.15
N ASP A 45 17.37 -13.26 -9.66
CA ASP A 45 17.82 -11.87 -9.68
C ASP A 45 18.59 -11.47 -8.41
N MET A 46 18.51 -12.27 -7.35
CA MET A 46 19.24 -12.02 -6.11
C MET A 46 20.69 -12.50 -6.18
N ARG A 47 21.60 -11.55 -6.36
CA ARG A 47 23.06 -11.78 -6.40
C ARG A 47 23.68 -12.08 -5.02
N THR A 48 22.96 -11.91 -3.91
CA THR A 48 23.49 -12.08 -2.56
C THR A 48 22.89 -13.29 -1.85
N SER A 49 23.73 -14.05 -1.13
CA SER A 49 23.31 -15.19 -0.30
C SER A 49 22.30 -14.77 0.78
N ALA A 50 22.47 -13.60 1.35
CA ALA A 50 21.61 -13.07 2.42
C ALA A 50 20.15 -12.86 1.98
N GLY A 51 19.90 -12.35 0.77
CA GLY A 51 18.53 -12.22 0.27
C GLY A 51 17.83 -13.57 0.14
N ARG A 52 18.55 -14.61 -0.27
CA ARG A 52 17.99 -15.98 -0.36
C ARG A 52 17.64 -16.54 1.00
N THR A 53 18.42 -16.27 2.03
CA THR A 53 18.16 -16.74 3.39
C THR A 53 16.91 -16.07 3.95
N LEU A 54 16.75 -14.76 3.76
CA LEU A 54 15.55 -14.05 4.18
C LEU A 54 14.28 -14.58 3.49
N ILE A 55 14.33 -14.85 2.18
CA ILE A 55 13.21 -15.47 1.45
C ILE A 55 12.88 -16.85 2.05
N ASN A 56 13.87 -17.67 2.29
CA ASN A 56 13.64 -19.01 2.85
C ASN A 56 13.03 -18.92 4.25
N GLN A 57 13.50 -17.98 5.09
CA GLN A 57 12.93 -17.74 6.41
C GLN A 57 11.47 -17.29 6.28
N PHE A 58 11.16 -16.34 5.37
CA PHE A 58 9.79 -15.89 5.18
C PHE A 58 8.87 -17.03 4.72
N LEU A 59 9.33 -17.87 3.80
CA LEU A 59 8.58 -19.04 3.38
C LEU A 59 8.34 -20.01 4.53
N ALA A 60 9.32 -20.22 5.40
CA ALA A 60 9.20 -21.07 6.57
C ALA A 60 8.20 -20.52 7.60
N GLU A 61 8.22 -19.18 7.82
CA GLU A 61 7.26 -18.52 8.72
C GLU A 61 5.82 -18.57 8.20
N LEU A 62 5.64 -18.49 6.87
CA LEU A 62 4.32 -18.58 6.25
C LEU A 62 3.74 -19.98 6.27
N ASP A 63 4.59 -21.01 6.33
CA ASP A 63 4.16 -22.41 6.17
C ASP A 63 3.23 -22.84 7.30
N SER A 64 1.97 -23.07 6.96
CA SER A 64 0.91 -23.39 7.93
C SER A 64 0.87 -24.87 8.34
N GLU A 65 1.79 -25.71 7.84
CA GLU A 65 1.85 -27.13 8.23
C GLU A 65 2.18 -27.31 9.72
N SER A 66 2.80 -26.30 10.33
CA SER A 66 3.01 -26.23 11.76
C SER A 66 1.87 -25.45 12.42
N ALA A 67 0.77 -25.85 12.76
CA ALA A 67 -0.36 -25.18 13.50
C ALA A 67 -0.02 -23.87 14.29
N GLU A 68 1.18 -23.36 14.12
CA GLU A 68 1.74 -22.19 14.81
C GLU A 68 1.12 -20.86 14.37
N ASN A 69 0.58 -20.79 13.14
CA ASN A 69 -0.05 -19.60 12.59
C ASN A 69 -1.59 -19.56 12.81
N GLU A 70 -2.12 -20.45 13.65
CA GLU A 70 -3.56 -20.40 13.94
C GLU A 70 -3.96 -19.07 14.57
N GLY A 71 -4.96 -18.42 13.98
CA GLY A 71 -5.42 -17.09 14.40
C GLY A 71 -4.57 -15.93 13.88
N VAL A 72 -3.54 -16.17 13.06
CA VAL A 72 -2.76 -15.10 12.40
C VAL A 72 -3.14 -15.03 10.92
N LEU A 73 -3.68 -13.88 10.50
CA LEU A 73 -3.92 -13.58 9.10
C LEU A 73 -2.72 -12.83 8.52
N VAL A 74 -2.09 -13.40 7.50
CA VAL A 74 -0.99 -12.74 6.79
C VAL A 74 -1.49 -12.15 5.47
N LEU A 75 -1.35 -10.85 5.30
CA LEU A 75 -1.72 -10.11 4.09
C LEU A 75 -0.46 -9.56 3.43
N GLY A 76 -0.29 -9.84 2.14
CA GLY A 76 0.75 -9.23 1.31
C GLY A 76 0.13 -8.32 0.25
N ALA A 77 0.66 -7.10 0.08
CA ALA A 77 0.32 -6.23 -1.02
C ALA A 77 1.48 -6.13 -2.01
N THR A 78 1.19 -6.11 -3.30
CA THR A 78 2.19 -5.94 -4.36
C THR A 78 1.59 -5.27 -5.58
N ASN A 79 2.38 -4.44 -6.23
CA ASN A 79 2.09 -3.87 -7.55
C ASN A 79 2.66 -4.72 -8.69
N ALA A 80 3.50 -5.74 -8.37
CA ALA A 80 4.20 -6.56 -9.33
C ALA A 80 4.08 -8.07 -9.01
N PRO A 81 2.84 -8.63 -9.02
CA PRO A 81 2.62 -10.02 -8.64
C PRO A 81 3.39 -11.03 -9.51
N TRP A 82 3.77 -10.65 -10.72
CA TRP A 82 4.60 -11.46 -11.64
C TRP A 82 6.07 -11.55 -11.22
N HIS A 83 6.53 -10.72 -10.28
CA HIS A 83 7.88 -10.81 -9.71
C HIS A 83 7.95 -11.70 -8.47
N LEU A 84 6.80 -12.13 -7.93
CA LEU A 84 6.79 -13.03 -6.77
C LEU A 84 7.31 -14.42 -7.15
N ASP A 85 8.21 -14.97 -6.34
CA ASP A 85 8.59 -16.37 -6.45
C ASP A 85 7.34 -17.26 -6.26
N SER A 86 7.13 -18.18 -7.19
CA SER A 86 5.99 -19.10 -7.19
C SER A 86 5.85 -19.91 -5.89
N ALA A 87 6.93 -20.05 -5.11
CA ALA A 87 6.90 -20.70 -3.81
C ALA A 87 6.00 -19.98 -2.81
N PHE A 88 5.81 -18.66 -2.93
CA PHE A 88 4.90 -17.89 -2.06
C PHE A 88 3.42 -18.16 -2.37
N LEU A 89 3.10 -18.58 -3.58
CA LEU A 89 1.72 -18.81 -4.03
C LEU A 89 1.26 -20.26 -3.83
N ARG A 90 2.04 -21.08 -3.14
CA ARG A 90 1.66 -22.45 -2.83
C ARG A 90 0.61 -22.50 -1.72
N PRO A 91 -0.27 -23.54 -1.70
CA PRO A 91 -1.21 -23.74 -0.61
C PRO A 91 -0.50 -23.72 0.76
N GLY A 92 -1.14 -23.11 1.74
CA GLY A 92 -0.58 -22.95 3.08
C GLY A 92 0.31 -21.70 3.26
N ARG A 93 0.43 -20.86 2.22
CA ARG A 93 1.16 -19.57 2.22
C ARG A 93 0.22 -18.46 1.75
N PHE A 94 0.56 -17.68 0.72
CA PHE A 94 -0.41 -16.77 0.09
C PHE A 94 -1.32 -17.56 -0.85
N ASP A 95 -2.27 -18.27 -0.30
CA ASP A 95 -3.17 -19.17 -1.03
C ASP A 95 -4.33 -18.45 -1.71
N ARG A 96 -4.55 -17.18 -1.38
CA ARG A 96 -5.61 -16.35 -1.97
C ARG A 96 -5.04 -15.10 -2.61
N LEU A 97 -5.31 -14.94 -3.89
CA LEU A 97 -4.99 -13.74 -4.62
C LEU A 97 -6.26 -12.91 -4.81
N VAL A 98 -6.21 -11.67 -4.36
CA VAL A 98 -7.28 -10.69 -4.52
C VAL A 98 -6.77 -9.58 -5.44
N PHE A 99 -7.38 -9.47 -6.61
CA PHE A 99 -7.09 -8.36 -7.51
C PHE A 99 -7.88 -7.11 -7.05
N VAL A 100 -7.16 -6.02 -6.81
CA VAL A 100 -7.75 -4.72 -6.48
C VAL A 100 -7.67 -3.84 -7.73
N PRO A 101 -8.78 -3.68 -8.48
CA PRO A 101 -8.77 -2.87 -9.69
C PRO A 101 -8.64 -1.38 -9.37
N PRO A 102 -8.23 -0.53 -10.34
CA PRO A 102 -8.41 0.90 -10.22
C PRO A 102 -9.87 1.26 -9.92
N PRO A 103 -10.13 2.36 -9.20
CA PRO A 103 -11.48 2.73 -8.80
C PRO A 103 -12.35 3.03 -10.03
N ASP A 104 -13.58 2.53 -10.04
CA ASP A 104 -14.59 2.91 -11.02
C ASP A 104 -15.09 4.34 -10.78
N THR A 105 -16.06 4.80 -11.58
CA THR A 105 -16.53 6.19 -11.48
C THR A 105 -17.21 6.48 -10.14
N GLU A 106 -17.93 5.52 -9.58
CA GLU A 106 -18.62 5.67 -8.30
C GLU A 106 -17.62 5.69 -7.15
N ALA A 107 -16.65 4.78 -7.16
CA ALA A 107 -15.58 4.76 -6.18
C ALA A 107 -14.72 6.04 -6.24
N ARG A 108 -14.42 6.57 -7.44
CA ARG A 108 -13.72 7.86 -7.56
C ARG A 108 -14.54 9.02 -7.00
N GLU A 109 -15.86 9.03 -7.20
CA GLU A 109 -16.74 10.04 -6.60
C GLU A 109 -16.64 10.02 -5.07
N GLU A 110 -16.68 8.84 -4.46
CA GLU A 110 -16.55 8.70 -3.01
C GLU A 110 -15.15 9.12 -2.51
N ILE A 111 -14.08 8.73 -3.22
CA ILE A 111 -12.72 9.17 -2.90
C ILE A 111 -12.61 10.71 -2.97
N ILE A 112 -13.20 11.34 -3.99
CA ILE A 112 -13.22 12.80 -4.13
C ILE A 112 -13.96 13.45 -2.94
N LYS A 113 -15.09 12.90 -2.51
CA LYS A 113 -15.81 13.40 -1.33
C LYS A 113 -14.97 13.31 -0.06
N ILE A 114 -14.33 12.16 0.17
CA ILE A 114 -13.44 11.95 1.31
C ILE A 114 -12.25 12.93 1.27
N MET A 115 -11.65 13.13 0.09
CA MET A 115 -10.53 14.06 -0.07
C MET A 115 -10.92 15.53 0.10
N ALA A 116 -12.17 15.88 -0.16
CA ALA A 116 -12.69 17.24 0.01
C ALA A 116 -13.11 17.54 1.47
N ASP A 117 -13.40 16.51 2.24
CA ASP A 117 -13.86 16.66 3.62
C ASP A 117 -12.84 17.40 4.50
N GLY A 118 -13.33 18.34 5.32
CA GLY A 118 -12.51 19.19 6.18
C GLY A 118 -11.61 20.19 5.46
N LYS A 119 -11.69 20.33 4.13
CA LYS A 119 -10.88 21.25 3.33
C LYS A 119 -11.73 22.42 2.79
N PRO A 120 -11.15 23.62 2.62
CA PRO A 120 -11.86 24.78 2.08
C PRO A 120 -12.06 24.62 0.55
N VAL A 121 -12.99 23.78 0.15
CA VAL A 121 -13.35 23.54 -1.25
C VAL A 121 -14.65 24.26 -1.58
N SER A 122 -14.71 24.92 -2.73
CA SER A 122 -15.89 25.66 -3.17
C SER A 122 -16.33 25.22 -4.56
N GLY A 123 -17.65 25.01 -4.71
CA GLY A 123 -18.26 24.67 -6.00
C GLY A 123 -17.83 23.33 -6.56
N LEU A 124 -17.54 22.34 -5.70
CA LEU A 124 -17.18 21.00 -6.11
C LEU A 124 -18.42 20.22 -6.59
N ASP A 125 -18.31 19.63 -7.76
CA ASP A 125 -19.19 18.59 -8.28
C ASP A 125 -18.40 17.27 -8.32
N PRO A 126 -18.51 16.43 -7.27
CA PRO A 126 -17.75 15.17 -7.19
C PRO A 126 -18.06 14.23 -8.34
N GLN A 127 -19.33 14.12 -8.74
CA GLN A 127 -19.75 13.24 -9.83
C GLN A 127 -19.19 13.69 -11.18
N GLY A 128 -19.31 14.98 -11.48
CA GLY A 128 -18.76 15.55 -12.73
C GLY A 128 -17.24 15.44 -12.78
N LEU A 129 -16.57 15.65 -11.65
CA LEU A 129 -15.11 15.49 -11.55
C LEU A 129 -14.70 14.02 -11.73
N ALA A 130 -15.38 13.06 -11.08
CA ALA A 130 -15.11 11.63 -11.19
C ALA A 130 -15.21 11.11 -12.64
N LYS A 131 -16.13 11.67 -13.44
CA LYS A 131 -16.26 11.36 -14.87
C LYS A 131 -15.11 11.92 -15.72
N ARG A 132 -14.46 12.99 -15.28
CA ARG A 132 -13.35 13.63 -15.99
C ARG A 132 -12.00 12.99 -15.70
N VAL A 133 -11.78 12.56 -14.46
CA VAL A 133 -10.53 11.90 -14.01
C VAL A 133 -10.61 10.39 -14.26
N LYS A 134 -10.83 10.02 -15.53
CA LYS A 134 -10.82 8.61 -15.93
C LYS A 134 -9.44 8.02 -15.61
N ASP A 135 -9.43 6.77 -15.20
CA ASP A 135 -8.23 5.99 -14.93
C ASP A 135 -7.34 6.49 -13.76
N PHE A 136 -7.79 7.52 -13.00
CA PHE A 136 -7.09 7.97 -11.80
C PHE A 136 -7.23 6.94 -10.69
N SER A 137 -6.10 6.63 -10.06
CA SER A 137 -6.05 5.91 -8.78
C SER A 137 -6.42 6.83 -7.61
N GLY A 138 -6.60 6.25 -6.43
CA GLY A 138 -6.76 7.04 -5.20
C GLY A 138 -5.56 7.97 -4.93
N ALA A 139 -4.35 7.52 -5.27
CA ALA A 139 -3.13 8.32 -5.14
C ALA A 139 -3.13 9.51 -6.11
N ASP A 140 -3.58 9.31 -7.35
CA ASP A 140 -3.67 10.40 -8.33
C ASP A 140 -4.71 11.45 -7.92
N ILE A 141 -5.87 11.00 -7.39
CA ILE A 141 -6.90 11.91 -6.85
C ILE A 141 -6.33 12.70 -5.66
N LYS A 142 -5.61 12.04 -4.76
CA LYS A 142 -4.95 12.71 -3.65
C LYS A 142 -3.94 13.75 -4.15
N ALA A 143 -3.06 13.41 -5.07
CA ALA A 143 -2.07 14.31 -5.64
C ALA A 143 -2.72 15.52 -6.32
N MET A 144 -3.83 15.32 -7.03
CA MET A 144 -4.64 16.40 -7.63
C MET A 144 -5.14 17.38 -6.57
N PHE A 145 -5.67 16.88 -5.44
CA PHE A 145 -6.09 17.74 -4.32
C PHE A 145 -4.91 18.45 -3.67
N ASP A 146 -3.80 17.78 -3.43
CA ASP A 146 -2.61 18.35 -2.80
C ASP A 146 -2.06 19.51 -3.65
N GLN A 147 -1.96 19.34 -4.97
CA GLN A 147 -1.54 20.42 -5.90
C GLN A 147 -2.50 21.60 -5.90
N ALA A 148 -3.81 21.37 -5.90
CA ALA A 148 -4.80 22.43 -5.90
C ALA A 148 -4.79 23.20 -4.56
N ILE A 149 -4.57 22.52 -3.44
CA ILE A 149 -4.43 23.13 -2.11
C ILE A 149 -3.16 23.97 -2.05
N GLU A 150 -2.03 23.48 -2.56
CA GLU A 150 -0.77 24.22 -2.61
C GLU A 150 -0.90 25.52 -3.42
N ALA A 151 -1.56 25.44 -4.57
CA ALA A 151 -1.85 26.61 -5.39
C ALA A 151 -2.71 27.65 -4.65
N SER A 152 -3.79 27.20 -3.99
CA SER A 152 -4.67 28.06 -3.21
C SER A 152 -3.97 28.66 -1.98
N LEU A 153 -3.10 27.90 -1.32
CA LEU A 153 -2.28 28.37 -0.20
C LEU A 153 -1.29 29.46 -0.66
N SER A 154 -0.63 29.25 -1.78
CA SER A 154 0.29 30.25 -2.37
C SER A 154 -0.43 31.56 -2.69
N GLU A 155 -1.66 31.48 -3.19
CA GLU A 155 -2.48 32.68 -3.46
C GLU A 155 -2.97 33.34 -2.17
N ALA A 156 -3.36 32.56 -1.17
CA ALA A 156 -3.75 33.06 0.15
C ALA A 156 -2.60 33.81 0.85
N MET A 157 -1.39 33.30 0.76
CA MET A 157 -0.18 33.96 1.31
C MET A 157 0.09 35.30 0.65
N LYS A 158 -0.19 35.46 -0.66
CA LYS A 158 -0.02 36.72 -1.38
C LYS A 158 -1.12 37.73 -1.09
N SER A 159 -2.36 37.27 -0.96
CA SER A 159 -3.53 38.10 -0.78
C SER A 159 -3.89 38.40 0.66
N GLY A 160 -3.34 37.65 1.64
CA GLY A 160 -3.71 37.71 3.05
C GLY A 160 -5.12 37.21 3.37
N LYS A 161 -5.77 36.52 2.42
CA LYS A 161 -7.15 36.01 2.56
C LYS A 161 -7.18 34.51 2.25
N VAL A 162 -8.11 33.81 2.92
CA VAL A 162 -8.35 32.40 2.61
C VAL A 162 -8.90 32.27 1.18
N VAL A 163 -8.21 31.50 0.35
CA VAL A 163 -8.62 31.21 -1.03
C VAL A 163 -9.09 29.76 -1.07
N PRO A 164 -10.38 29.49 -1.30
CA PRO A 164 -10.88 28.12 -1.39
C PRO A 164 -10.37 27.44 -2.67
N VAL A 165 -10.18 26.14 -2.58
CA VAL A 165 -9.92 25.28 -3.76
C VAL A 165 -11.18 25.22 -4.60
N THR A 166 -11.06 25.47 -5.89
CA THR A 166 -12.17 25.42 -6.85
C THR A 166 -12.08 24.19 -7.73
N GLN A 167 -13.23 23.75 -8.25
CA GLN A 167 -13.26 22.64 -9.22
C GLN A 167 -12.39 22.91 -10.46
N LYS A 168 -12.22 24.17 -10.86
CA LYS A 168 -11.35 24.53 -12.00
C LYS A 168 -9.87 24.25 -11.71
N GLN A 169 -9.43 24.38 -10.46
CA GLN A 169 -8.07 24.06 -10.06
C GLN A 169 -7.85 22.54 -10.00
N LEU A 170 -8.86 21.79 -9.54
CA LEU A 170 -8.83 20.32 -9.53
C LEU A 170 -8.91 19.70 -10.94
N ALA A 171 -9.41 20.41 -11.91
CA ALA A 171 -9.61 19.91 -13.28
C ALA A 171 -8.49 20.30 -14.26
N LYS A 172 -7.38 20.86 -13.76
CA LYS A 172 -6.18 21.19 -14.54
C LYS A 172 -5.21 20.03 -14.55
#